data_51d142631b692caf17fda4575407c4cc
#
_entry.id   51d142631b692caf17fda4575407c4cc
#
_cell.length_a   1.000
_cell.length_b   1.000
_cell.length_c   1.000
_cell.angle_alpha   90.00
_cell.angle_beta   90.00
_cell.angle_gamma   90.00
#
_symmetry.space_group_name_H-M   'P 1'
#
loop_
_entity.id
_entity.type
_entity.pdbx_description
1 polymer ?
#
loop_
_entity_poly.entity_id
_entity_poly.type
_entity_poly.pdbx_seq_one_letter_code
_entity_poly.pdbx_strand_id
1 'polypeptide(L)'
;MFQKTEKKFYGRRKGRKISSSNSRIIEDHSHKFYIREEQISKFKLNQYDKNILEIGFGSGDNLVNMSLNQPNVFFIGCDAYYNGCAKLLKKIVNKKIRNIKIWPDDIHLIIKKFKRNFFDLILILQPDPWPKKKHKKRRL
;
A
#
# COMPACT_ATOMS: atom_id res chain seq x y z
N MET A 1 0.24 18.40 26.50
CA MET A 1 1.13 18.18 25.34
C MET A 1 1.21 16.67 25.10
N PHE A 2 0.47 16.16 24.18
CA PHE A 2 0.53 14.72 23.83
C PHE A 2 1.78 14.50 22.98
N GLN A 3 2.79 13.85 23.56
CA GLN A 3 3.92 13.34 22.78
C GLN A 3 3.36 12.35 21.73
N LYS A 4 3.46 12.75 20.46
CA LYS A 4 3.29 11.84 19.34
C LYS A 4 4.37 10.77 19.45
N THR A 5 4.04 9.63 20.07
CA THR A 5 4.89 8.45 19.93
C THR A 5 4.77 8.01 18.47
N GLU A 6 5.70 8.46 17.64
CA GLU A 6 5.83 7.94 16.29
C GLU A 6 6.05 6.43 16.40
N LYS A 7 5.07 5.66 15.95
CA LYS A 7 5.18 4.21 15.90
C LYS A 7 6.35 3.88 14.97
N LYS A 8 7.43 3.33 15.53
CA LYS A 8 8.60 2.96 14.75
C LYS A 8 8.24 1.78 13.84
N PHE A 9 8.40 1.97 12.54
CA PHE A 9 8.25 0.88 11.57
C PHE A 9 9.42 -0.10 11.69
N TYR A 10 9.14 -1.39 11.84
CA TYR A 10 10.14 -2.44 12.06
C TYR A 10 10.38 -3.33 10.82
N GLY A 11 9.62 -3.14 9.75
CA GLY A 11 9.77 -3.88 8.50
C GLY A 11 10.95 -3.38 7.66
N ARG A 12 11.23 -4.11 6.57
CA ARG A 12 12.27 -3.72 5.62
C ARG A 12 11.77 -2.59 4.71
N ARG A 13 12.32 -1.38 4.87
CA ARG A 13 12.05 -0.25 3.95
C ARG A 13 12.93 -0.28 2.71
N LYS A 14 14.21 -0.60 2.88
CA LYS A 14 15.20 -0.66 1.81
C LYS A 14 15.77 -2.07 1.71
N GLY A 15 15.87 -2.58 0.50
CA GLY A 15 16.54 -3.82 0.16
C GLY A 15 17.80 -3.56 -0.65
N ARG A 16 18.01 -4.35 -1.71
CA ARG A 16 19.06 -4.07 -2.70
C ARG A 16 18.84 -2.70 -3.34
N LYS A 17 19.93 -2.09 -3.82
CA LYS A 17 19.87 -0.82 -4.59
C LYS A 17 18.79 -0.92 -5.66
N ILE A 18 17.95 0.10 -5.76
CA ILE A 18 16.97 0.20 -6.83
C ILE A 18 17.68 0.21 -8.18
N SER A 19 17.16 -0.55 -9.14
CA SER A 19 17.62 -0.46 -10.52
C SER A 19 17.25 0.89 -11.13
N SER A 20 18.05 1.35 -12.09
CA SER A 20 17.76 2.59 -12.84
C SER A 20 16.37 2.56 -13.49
N SER A 21 15.95 1.41 -14.00
CA SER A 21 14.60 1.21 -14.56
C SER A 21 13.50 1.43 -13.53
N ASN A 22 13.67 0.93 -12.29
CA ASN A 22 12.70 1.11 -11.23
C ASN A 22 12.67 2.55 -10.69
N SER A 23 13.83 3.22 -10.63
CA SER A 23 13.86 4.65 -10.25
C SER A 23 13.11 5.49 -11.28
N ARG A 24 13.34 5.27 -12.56
CA ARG A 24 12.65 6.00 -13.63
C ARG A 24 11.13 5.80 -13.60
N ILE A 25 10.65 4.57 -13.40
CA ILE A 25 9.20 4.33 -13.33
C ILE A 25 8.54 5.07 -12.15
N ILE A 26 9.25 5.20 -11.02
CA ILE A 26 8.76 5.97 -9.87
C ILE A 26 8.71 7.45 -10.21
N GLU A 27 9.77 8.01 -10.79
CA GLU A 27 9.84 9.43 -11.18
C GLU A 27 8.70 9.78 -12.14
N ASP A 28 8.46 8.95 -13.15
CA ASP A 28 7.50 9.22 -14.21
C ASP A 28 6.03 9.00 -13.78
N HIS A 29 5.76 8.08 -12.85
CA HIS A 29 4.39 7.60 -12.62
C HIS A 29 3.90 7.64 -11.17
N SER A 30 4.78 7.86 -10.17
CA SER A 30 4.36 7.86 -8.77
C SER A 30 3.30 8.93 -8.47
N HIS A 31 3.40 10.11 -9.09
CA HIS A 31 2.43 11.19 -8.91
C HIS A 31 0.99 10.79 -9.23
N LYS A 32 0.80 9.81 -10.10
CA LYS A 32 -0.52 9.32 -10.51
C LYS A 32 -1.05 8.19 -9.63
N PHE A 33 -0.17 7.31 -9.17
CA PHE A 33 -0.57 6.06 -8.50
C PHE A 33 -0.28 6.03 -7.01
N TYR A 34 0.71 6.80 -6.52
CA TYR A 34 0.96 6.88 -5.08
C TYR A 34 -0.06 7.80 -4.42
N ILE A 35 -0.58 7.35 -3.29
CA ILE A 35 -1.50 8.13 -2.47
C ILE A 35 -0.69 9.21 -1.76
N ARG A 36 -1.17 10.43 -1.79
CA ARG A 36 -0.75 11.50 -0.90
C ARG A 36 -1.77 11.66 0.21
N GLU A 37 -1.29 11.92 1.40
CA GLU A 37 -2.10 11.96 2.62
C GLU A 37 -3.31 12.89 2.51
N GLU A 38 -3.13 14.07 1.89
CA GLU A 38 -4.17 15.06 1.66
C GLU A 38 -5.25 14.63 0.65
N GLN A 39 -5.01 13.57 -0.10
CA GLN A 39 -5.98 13.03 -1.06
C GLN A 39 -6.98 12.06 -0.43
N ILE A 40 -6.66 11.50 0.75
CA ILE A 40 -7.46 10.43 1.36
C ILE A 40 -8.89 10.89 1.66
N SER A 41 -9.07 12.11 2.14
CA SER A 41 -10.41 12.67 2.41
C SER A 41 -11.28 12.82 1.18
N LYS A 42 -10.67 12.85 -0.02
CA LYS A 42 -11.36 13.00 -1.31
C LYS A 42 -11.85 11.69 -1.88
N PHE A 43 -11.42 10.54 -1.34
CA PHE A 43 -11.91 9.25 -1.79
C PHE A 43 -13.39 9.08 -1.47
N LYS A 44 -14.18 8.71 -2.49
CA LYS A 44 -15.62 8.50 -2.36
C LYS A 44 -15.91 7.03 -2.02
N LEU A 45 -16.82 6.81 -1.07
CA LEU A 45 -17.23 5.47 -0.64
C LEU A 45 -17.86 4.64 -1.78
N ASN A 46 -18.66 5.28 -2.63
CA ASN A 46 -19.50 4.61 -3.63
C ASN A 46 -18.98 4.79 -5.05
N GLN A 47 -17.69 5.06 -5.24
CA GLN A 47 -17.11 5.19 -6.58
C GLN A 47 -16.91 3.82 -7.24
N TYR A 48 -16.69 2.80 -6.43
CA TYR A 48 -16.52 1.39 -6.81
C TYR A 48 -17.48 0.53 -6.01
N ASP A 49 -17.71 -0.70 -6.44
CA ASP A 49 -18.58 -1.66 -5.76
C ASP A 49 -18.01 -2.04 -4.39
N LYS A 50 -16.69 -2.15 -4.30
CA LYS A 50 -15.95 -2.45 -3.07
C LYS A 50 -14.62 -1.71 -3.03
N ASN A 51 -14.14 -1.45 -1.81
CA ASN A 51 -12.80 -0.92 -1.54
C ASN A 51 -12.01 -1.94 -0.72
N ILE A 52 -10.90 -2.42 -1.25
CA ILE A 52 -10.06 -3.45 -0.63
C ILE A 52 -8.67 -2.89 -0.34
N LEU A 53 -8.17 -3.13 0.86
CA LEU A 53 -6.81 -2.81 1.29
C LEU A 53 -5.99 -4.09 1.41
N GLU A 54 -4.84 -4.18 0.77
CA GLU A 54 -3.82 -5.20 1.04
C GLU A 54 -2.63 -4.57 1.75
N ILE A 55 -2.31 -5.06 2.94
CA ILE A 55 -1.16 -4.61 3.73
C ILE A 55 -0.02 -5.62 3.59
N GLY A 56 1.17 -5.14 3.19
CA GLY A 56 2.33 -5.99 2.98
C GLY A 56 2.26 -6.74 1.65
N PHE A 57 1.95 -6.06 0.56
CA PHE A 57 1.74 -6.68 -0.76
C PHE A 57 3.02 -7.23 -1.43
N GLY A 58 4.22 -6.93 -0.91
CA GLY A 58 5.49 -7.41 -1.47
C GLY A 58 5.75 -6.95 -2.91
N SER A 59 5.70 -7.87 -3.87
CA SER A 59 5.84 -7.55 -5.32
C SER A 59 4.54 -7.15 -6.00
N GLY A 60 3.41 -7.27 -5.30
CA GLY A 60 2.09 -6.86 -5.75
C GLY A 60 1.41 -7.80 -6.74
N ASP A 61 1.88 -9.05 -6.89
CA ASP A 61 1.29 -10.00 -7.84
C ASP A 61 -0.17 -10.30 -7.52
N ASN A 62 -0.51 -10.48 -6.24
CA ASN A 62 -1.87 -10.72 -5.81
C ASN A 62 -2.79 -9.52 -6.13
N LEU A 63 -2.37 -8.30 -5.80
CA LEU A 63 -3.11 -7.08 -6.13
C LEU A 63 -3.37 -6.94 -7.63
N VAL A 64 -2.34 -7.18 -8.45
CA VAL A 64 -2.47 -7.12 -9.92
C VAL A 64 -3.48 -8.14 -10.41
N ASN A 65 -3.40 -9.38 -9.94
CA ASN A 65 -4.33 -10.44 -10.33
C ASN A 65 -5.78 -10.10 -9.93
N MET A 66 -5.99 -9.67 -8.68
CA MET A 66 -7.32 -9.29 -8.21
C MET A 66 -7.90 -8.12 -9.01
N SER A 67 -7.09 -7.09 -9.29
CA SER A 67 -7.55 -5.89 -9.99
C SER A 67 -7.96 -6.16 -11.43
N LEU A 68 -7.24 -7.04 -12.11
CA LEU A 68 -7.56 -7.41 -13.49
C LEU A 68 -8.85 -8.23 -13.57
N ASN A 69 -9.11 -9.08 -12.57
CA ASN A 69 -10.31 -9.90 -12.50
C ASN A 69 -11.54 -9.17 -11.95
N GLN A 70 -11.34 -8.03 -11.27
CA GLN A 70 -12.39 -7.26 -10.60
C GLN A 70 -12.26 -5.76 -10.93
N PRO A 71 -12.59 -5.33 -12.15
CA PRO A 71 -12.40 -3.94 -12.59
C PRO A 71 -13.27 -2.94 -11.85
N ASN A 72 -14.38 -3.38 -11.25
CA ASN A 72 -15.31 -2.54 -10.48
C ASN A 72 -14.94 -2.46 -8.97
N VAL A 73 -13.82 -3.06 -8.57
CA VAL A 73 -13.30 -3.01 -7.20
C VAL A 73 -12.09 -2.09 -7.15
N PHE A 74 -12.04 -1.24 -6.14
CA PHE A 74 -10.89 -0.37 -5.89
C PHE A 74 -9.93 -1.03 -4.91
N PHE A 75 -8.66 -1.04 -5.26
CA PHE A 75 -7.61 -1.63 -4.46
C PHE A 75 -6.62 -0.57 -3.97
N ILE A 76 -6.27 -0.64 -2.71
CA ILE A 76 -5.13 0.07 -2.14
C ILE A 76 -4.11 -0.94 -1.67
N GLY A 77 -2.90 -0.88 -2.20
CA GLY A 77 -1.75 -1.62 -1.70
C GLY A 77 -0.95 -0.75 -0.75
N CYS A 78 -0.64 -1.28 0.42
CA CYS A 78 0.20 -0.63 1.42
C CYS A 78 1.43 -1.48 1.69
N ASP A 79 2.62 -0.96 1.44
CA ASP A 79 3.88 -1.59 1.81
C ASP A 79 4.98 -0.54 1.93
N ALA A 80 5.80 -0.64 2.97
CA ALA A 80 6.94 0.25 3.16
C ALA A 80 8.20 -0.23 2.43
N TYR A 81 8.15 -1.38 1.77
CA TYR A 81 9.27 -1.92 1.00
C TYR A 81 9.36 -1.24 -0.37
N TYR A 82 10.28 -0.31 -0.49
CA TYR A 82 10.41 0.59 -1.64
C TYR A 82 10.55 -0.14 -3.00
N ASN A 83 11.36 -1.21 -3.05
CA ASN A 83 11.52 -1.99 -4.29
C ASN A 83 10.24 -2.74 -4.68
N GLY A 84 9.45 -3.17 -3.71
CA GLY A 84 8.14 -3.79 -3.93
C GLY A 84 7.16 -2.80 -4.55
N CYS A 85 7.10 -1.58 -4.00
CA CYS A 85 6.28 -0.50 -4.56
C CYS A 85 6.65 -0.17 -6.00
N ALA A 86 7.95 -0.11 -6.32
CA ALA A 86 8.42 0.11 -7.69
C ALA A 86 8.01 -1.03 -8.64
N LYS A 87 8.11 -2.28 -8.19
CA LYS A 87 7.68 -3.45 -8.98
C LYS A 87 6.19 -3.44 -9.25
N LEU A 88 5.38 -3.14 -8.23
CA LEU A 88 3.93 -3.02 -8.39
C LEU A 88 3.58 -1.88 -9.35
N LEU A 89 4.20 -0.72 -9.19
CA LEU A 89 3.98 0.44 -10.07
C LEU A 89 4.29 0.11 -11.53
N LYS A 90 5.39 -0.60 -11.80
CA LYS A 90 5.76 -1.06 -13.13
C LYS A 90 4.68 -1.98 -13.74
N LYS A 91 4.13 -2.91 -12.94
CA LYS A 91 3.05 -3.80 -13.39
C LYS A 91 1.77 -3.04 -13.69
N ILE A 92 1.41 -2.07 -12.84
CA ILE A 92 0.23 -1.21 -13.04
C ILE A 92 0.34 -0.45 -14.36
N VAL A 93 1.48 0.17 -14.63
CA VAL A 93 1.72 0.94 -15.85
C VAL A 93 1.70 0.04 -17.08
N ASN A 94 2.46 -1.06 -17.07
CA ASN A 94 2.57 -1.98 -18.21
C ASN A 94 1.22 -2.65 -18.57
N LYS A 95 0.42 -2.96 -17.57
CA LYS A 95 -0.90 -3.60 -17.75
C LYS A 95 -2.06 -2.61 -17.86
N LYS A 96 -1.76 -1.30 -17.81
CA LYS A 96 -2.74 -0.20 -17.88
C LYS A 96 -3.84 -0.31 -16.82
N ILE A 97 -3.49 -0.77 -15.62
CA ILE A 97 -4.43 -0.92 -14.49
C ILE A 97 -4.85 0.45 -13.97
N ARG A 98 -6.12 0.65 -13.68
CA ARG A 98 -6.69 1.95 -13.26
C ARG A 98 -7.28 1.94 -11.85
N ASN A 99 -7.54 0.76 -11.30
CA ASN A 99 -8.25 0.56 -10.03
C ASN A 99 -7.33 0.18 -8.86
N ILE A 100 -6.02 0.49 -8.96
CA ILE A 100 -5.05 0.34 -7.87
C ILE A 100 -4.42 1.70 -7.54
N LYS A 101 -4.29 1.97 -6.24
CA LYS A 101 -3.42 3.02 -5.68
C LYS A 101 -2.45 2.40 -4.68
N ILE A 102 -1.31 3.05 -4.49
CA ILE A 102 -0.23 2.56 -3.62
C ILE A 102 0.02 3.56 -2.50
N TRP A 103 0.05 3.08 -1.26
CA TRP A 103 0.63 3.79 -0.13
C TRP A 103 2.02 3.21 0.17
N PRO A 104 3.12 3.93 -0.14
CA PRO A 104 4.47 3.39 -0.07
C PRO A 104 5.11 3.57 1.32
N ASP A 105 4.35 3.39 2.39
CA ASP A 105 4.81 3.54 3.76
C ASP A 105 3.96 2.70 4.75
N ASP A 106 4.14 2.93 6.05
CA ASP A 106 3.40 2.28 7.13
C ASP A 106 1.91 2.69 7.10
N ILE A 107 1.04 1.70 7.15
CA ILE A 107 -0.42 1.90 7.15
C ILE A 107 -0.90 2.73 8.36
N HIS A 108 -0.22 2.62 9.50
CA HIS A 108 -0.59 3.35 10.70
C HIS A 108 -0.57 4.88 10.52
N LEU A 109 0.18 5.37 9.54
CA LEU A 109 0.25 6.80 9.23
C LEU A 109 -1.05 7.33 8.64
N ILE A 110 -1.80 6.49 7.92
CA ILE A 110 -2.95 6.92 7.14
C ILE A 110 -4.27 6.23 7.46
N ILE A 111 -4.27 5.06 8.12
CA ILE A 111 -5.49 4.27 8.29
C ILE A 111 -6.63 5.06 8.97
N LYS A 112 -6.31 5.93 9.91
CA LYS A 112 -7.29 6.75 10.64
C LYS A 112 -7.82 7.94 9.82
N LYS A 113 -7.22 8.23 8.66
CA LYS A 113 -7.63 9.34 7.79
C LYS A 113 -8.69 8.93 6.79
N PHE A 114 -8.86 7.64 6.58
CA PHE A 114 -9.97 7.11 5.79
C PHE A 114 -11.29 7.31 6.54
N LYS A 115 -12.36 7.52 5.79
CA LYS A 115 -13.72 7.55 6.33
C LYS A 115 -14.02 6.23 7.03
N ARG A 116 -14.84 6.29 8.08
CA ARG A 116 -15.32 5.08 8.73
C ARG A 116 -16.00 4.16 7.71
N ASN A 117 -15.70 2.87 7.79
CA ASN A 117 -16.23 1.86 6.86
C ASN A 117 -15.82 2.08 5.38
N PHE A 118 -14.70 2.76 5.12
CA PHE A 118 -14.21 2.92 3.75
C PHE A 118 -13.81 1.58 3.12
N PHE A 119 -13.15 0.72 3.87
CA PHE A 119 -12.73 -0.60 3.38
C PHE A 119 -13.77 -1.67 3.70
N ASP A 120 -14.17 -2.43 2.66
CA ASP A 120 -15.01 -3.61 2.77
C ASP A 120 -14.20 -4.84 3.20
N LEU A 121 -12.92 -4.88 2.84
CA LEU A 121 -12.01 -5.96 3.16
C LEU A 121 -10.59 -5.45 3.35
N ILE A 122 -9.91 -6.01 4.36
CA ILE A 122 -8.48 -5.79 4.60
C ILE A 122 -7.77 -7.14 4.55
N LEU A 123 -6.78 -7.25 3.67
CA LEU A 123 -5.98 -8.45 3.47
C LEU A 123 -4.60 -8.27 4.08
N ILE A 124 -4.17 -9.24 4.88
CA ILE A 124 -2.83 -9.35 5.46
C ILE A 124 -2.40 -10.80 5.26
N LEU A 125 -1.83 -11.10 4.08
CA LEU A 125 -1.70 -12.48 3.65
C LEU A 125 -0.49 -13.20 4.25
N GLN A 126 0.63 -12.52 4.44
CA GLN A 126 1.86 -13.10 4.99
C GLN A 126 2.55 -12.12 5.93
N PRO A 127 1.95 -11.82 7.10
CA PRO A 127 2.55 -10.90 8.06
C PRO A 127 3.83 -11.52 8.63
N ASP A 128 4.84 -10.67 8.93
CA ASP A 128 6.04 -11.10 9.61
C ASP A 128 5.69 -11.79 10.94
N PRO A 129 6.17 -13.03 11.17
CA PRO A 129 5.89 -13.75 12.40
C PRO A 129 6.79 -13.23 13.53
N TRP A 130 6.36 -12.25 14.27
CA TRP A 130 7.05 -11.75 15.45
C TRP A 130 6.65 -12.55 16.71
N PRO A 131 7.15 -13.79 16.93
CA PRO A 131 6.63 -14.70 17.96
C PRO A 131 7.03 -14.30 19.39
N LYS A 132 8.17 -13.63 19.56
CA LYS A 132 8.68 -13.28 20.91
C LYS A 132 7.85 -12.17 21.56
N LYS A 133 7.56 -12.28 22.86
CA LYS A 133 6.83 -11.27 23.65
C LYS A 133 7.43 -9.87 23.50
N LYS A 134 8.76 -9.73 23.48
CA LYS A 134 9.47 -8.46 23.25
C LYS A 134 9.21 -7.82 21.89
N HIS A 135 8.70 -8.58 20.93
CA HIS A 135 8.37 -8.12 19.59
C HIS A 135 6.93 -7.66 19.41
N LYS A 136 6.11 -7.64 20.49
CA LYS A 136 4.68 -7.26 20.43
C LYS A 136 4.46 -5.93 19.70
N LYS A 137 5.33 -4.95 19.89
CA LYS A 137 5.24 -3.62 19.23
C LYS A 137 5.50 -3.65 17.71
N ARG A 138 6.04 -4.77 17.19
CA ARG A 138 6.35 -4.95 15.75
C ARG A 138 5.20 -5.58 14.96
N ARG A 139 4.20 -6.11 15.66
CA ARG A 139 3.03 -6.72 15.03
C ARG A 139 2.11 -5.63 14.49
N LEU A 140 1.41 -5.95 13.40
CA LEU A 140 0.35 -5.14 12.82
C LEU A 140 -0.82 -4.96 13.80
#